data_f5ae6f26310339931a950273028bb359
#
_entry.id   f5ae6f26310339931a950273028bb359
#
_cell.length_a   1.000
_cell.length_b   1.000
_cell.length_c   1.000
_cell.angle_alpha   90.00
_cell.angle_beta   90.00
_cell.angle_gamma   90.00
#
_symmetry.space_group_name_H-M   'P 1'
#
loop_
_entity.id
_entity.type
_entity.pdbx_description
1 polymer ?
#
loop_
_entity_poly.entity_id
_entity_poly.type
_entity_poly.pdbx_seq_one_letter_code
_entity_poly.pdbx_strand_id
1 'polypeptide(L)'
;MTPQIITTLVIIVAMFALMLLNKFPLAVTMTLTGVALWLTGIVEPAKLYSNFGGSTIIFLIGMSIEVYALEVTGLVDMAASKIFRGKVVEKERVAVFVTCMFSGIITGFISNTALVVLMIPVLAGAAVKSCGKLHPKYLLMGVAVEATVGESISLIGGAPNLAAQGALEAAGVETMGFFSAAPLTLVLVVITAFYFATIGYNILVKTCNFDDPLVTGSLDAPKEAPTAPLWKQLVAIGVLVGSIICFIIKLADNQVITFIGCIILWITGTVPVVPSLKNVDCNTMWNLNFCLVVASAVNTSGTGTWVANGILNILGDNANYTTIILCVAAIGGILTQFMSNTATNAMFTPICISLAQGIGVSPLAIVIPALVMVNNAVISPIGSPCMTVSLAGGYRPKDYLVVGLPLLVILIPFTVLASLLFYAV
;
A
#
# COMPACT_ATOMS: atom_id res chain seq x y z
N MET A 1 21.19 1.24 -27.37
CA MET A 1 19.71 1.33 -27.19
C MET A 1 19.04 0.84 -28.46
N THR A 2 18.15 -0.12 -28.35
CA THR A 2 17.29 -0.52 -29.47
C THR A 2 16.16 0.50 -29.67
N PRO A 3 15.55 0.62 -30.86
CA PRO A 3 14.39 1.50 -31.06
C PRO A 3 13.24 1.21 -30.07
N GLN A 4 13.04 -0.06 -29.73
CA GLN A 4 12.01 -0.47 -28.76
C GLN A 4 12.27 0.08 -27.35
N ILE A 5 13.52 0.06 -26.88
CA ILE A 5 13.90 0.64 -25.57
C ILE A 5 13.62 2.16 -25.57
N ILE A 6 14.01 2.87 -26.63
CA ILE A 6 13.80 4.31 -26.74
C ILE A 6 12.31 4.64 -26.70
N THR A 7 11.51 3.93 -27.51
CA THR A 7 10.06 4.15 -27.59
C THR A 7 9.39 3.87 -26.23
N THR A 8 9.75 2.76 -25.58
CA THR A 8 9.21 2.42 -24.25
C THR A 8 9.56 3.49 -23.21
N LEU A 9 10.82 3.96 -23.20
CA LEU A 9 11.25 5.03 -22.28
C LEU A 9 10.49 6.33 -22.54
N VAL A 10 10.31 6.74 -23.79
CA VAL A 10 9.56 7.94 -24.14
C VAL A 10 8.10 7.84 -23.66
N ILE A 11 7.45 6.69 -23.86
CA ILE A 11 6.07 6.46 -23.40
C ILE A 11 5.99 6.50 -21.87
N ILE A 12 6.95 5.87 -21.16
CA ILE A 12 7.01 5.89 -19.70
C ILE A 12 7.24 7.31 -19.17
N VAL A 13 8.17 8.06 -19.75
CA VAL A 13 8.42 9.46 -19.37
C VAL A 13 7.17 10.32 -19.62
N ALA A 14 6.48 10.11 -20.75
CA ALA A 14 5.21 10.80 -21.03
C ALA A 14 4.12 10.41 -20.00
N MET A 15 4.02 9.14 -19.63
CA MET A 15 3.12 8.67 -18.54
C MET A 15 3.43 9.40 -17.23
N PHE A 16 4.71 9.48 -16.84
CA PHE A 16 5.13 10.22 -15.65
C PHE A 16 4.75 11.71 -15.73
N ALA A 17 5.03 12.34 -16.86
CA ALA A 17 4.68 13.75 -17.05
C ALA A 17 3.15 13.99 -16.89
N LEU A 18 2.31 13.11 -17.45
CA LEU A 18 0.86 13.18 -17.30
C LEU A 18 0.41 12.97 -15.85
N MET A 19 1.05 12.06 -15.12
CA MET A 19 0.78 11.83 -13.70
C MET A 19 1.16 13.04 -12.84
N LEU A 20 2.34 13.61 -13.05
CA LEU A 20 2.81 14.80 -12.32
C LEU A 20 1.94 16.03 -12.57
N LEU A 21 1.47 16.19 -13.81
CA LEU A 21 0.53 17.27 -14.15
C LEU A 21 -0.85 17.07 -13.49
N ASN A 22 -1.14 15.89 -13.00
CA ASN A 22 -2.42 15.51 -12.37
C ASN A 22 -3.67 15.98 -13.16
N LYS A 23 -3.55 15.97 -14.49
CA LYS A 23 -4.57 16.51 -15.39
C LYS A 23 -5.66 15.50 -15.71
N PHE A 24 -5.34 14.20 -15.60
CA PHE A 24 -6.25 13.09 -15.88
C PHE A 24 -6.27 12.13 -14.69
N PRO A 25 -7.42 11.45 -14.44
CA PRO A 25 -7.48 10.33 -13.50
C PRO A 25 -6.44 9.26 -13.86
N LEU A 26 -5.92 8.55 -12.86
CA LEU A 26 -4.92 7.49 -13.04
C LEU A 26 -5.35 6.47 -14.10
N ALA A 27 -6.62 6.03 -14.07
CA ALA A 27 -7.16 5.06 -15.01
C ALA A 27 -7.02 5.53 -16.47
N VAL A 28 -7.26 6.81 -16.75
CA VAL A 28 -7.11 7.39 -18.09
C VAL A 28 -5.64 7.39 -18.51
N THR A 29 -4.74 7.86 -17.64
CA THR A 29 -3.29 7.91 -17.93
C THR A 29 -2.74 6.51 -18.20
N MET A 30 -3.09 5.52 -17.37
CA MET A 30 -2.65 4.14 -17.53
C MET A 30 -3.20 3.50 -18.80
N THR A 31 -4.48 3.76 -19.13
CA THR A 31 -5.08 3.27 -20.38
C THR A 31 -4.40 3.87 -21.61
N LEU A 32 -4.18 5.20 -21.62
CA LEU A 32 -3.46 5.87 -22.70
C LEU A 32 -2.06 5.29 -22.90
N THR A 33 -1.35 5.01 -21.80
CA THR A 33 -0.02 4.39 -21.83
C THR A 33 -0.10 2.98 -22.45
N GLY A 34 -1.03 2.15 -22.02
CA GLY A 34 -1.21 0.80 -22.58
C GLY A 34 -1.53 0.83 -24.07
N VAL A 35 -2.43 1.72 -24.50
CA VAL A 35 -2.78 1.91 -25.92
C VAL A 35 -1.58 2.41 -26.72
N ALA A 36 -0.79 3.35 -26.20
CA ALA A 36 0.43 3.82 -26.87
C ALA A 36 1.47 2.70 -27.02
N LEU A 37 1.64 1.84 -26.03
CA LEU A 37 2.53 0.68 -26.10
C LEU A 37 2.06 -0.35 -27.15
N TRP A 38 0.76 -0.52 -27.29
CA TRP A 38 0.18 -1.36 -28.36
C TRP A 38 0.38 -0.73 -29.75
N LEU A 39 0.03 0.54 -29.94
CA LEU A 39 0.17 1.23 -31.23
C LEU A 39 1.62 1.25 -31.73
N THR A 40 2.59 1.23 -30.85
CA THR A 40 4.02 1.16 -31.19
C THR A 40 4.54 -0.27 -31.39
N GLY A 41 3.66 -1.28 -31.27
CA GLY A 41 4.00 -2.69 -31.47
C GLY A 41 4.86 -3.32 -30.36
N ILE A 42 5.01 -2.65 -29.22
CA ILE A 42 5.79 -3.18 -28.08
C ILE A 42 4.98 -4.24 -27.34
N VAL A 43 3.66 -4.08 -27.30
CA VAL A 43 2.72 -4.98 -26.62
C VAL A 43 1.69 -5.49 -27.61
N GLU A 44 1.39 -6.80 -27.56
CA GLU A 44 0.35 -7.41 -28.37
C GLU A 44 -1.05 -6.96 -27.93
N PRO A 45 -2.05 -6.88 -28.84
CA PRO A 45 -3.43 -6.46 -28.52
C PRO A 45 -4.05 -7.26 -27.36
N ALA A 46 -3.80 -8.57 -27.33
CA ALA A 46 -4.32 -9.47 -26.31
C ALA A 46 -3.86 -9.09 -24.89
N LYS A 47 -2.65 -8.54 -24.73
CA LYS A 47 -2.11 -8.11 -23.44
C LYS A 47 -2.87 -6.94 -22.82
N LEU A 48 -3.56 -6.10 -23.60
CA LEU A 48 -4.36 -4.99 -23.07
C LEU A 48 -5.49 -5.44 -22.15
N TYR A 49 -5.99 -6.67 -22.33
CA TYR A 49 -7.13 -7.17 -21.57
C TYR A 49 -6.91 -8.54 -20.91
N SER A 50 -5.86 -9.29 -21.25
CA SER A 50 -5.65 -10.65 -20.73
C SER A 50 -5.43 -10.71 -19.22
N ASN A 51 -4.87 -9.63 -18.63
CA ASN A 51 -4.62 -9.59 -17.19
C ASN A 51 -5.92 -9.50 -16.37
N PHE A 52 -7.07 -9.06 -16.95
CA PHE A 52 -8.35 -9.06 -16.25
C PHE A 52 -8.80 -10.45 -15.79
N GLY A 53 -8.42 -11.49 -16.52
CA GLY A 53 -8.61 -12.90 -16.13
C GLY A 53 -7.38 -13.52 -15.47
N GLY A 54 -6.34 -12.74 -15.16
CA GLY A 54 -5.12 -13.21 -14.53
C GLY A 54 -5.30 -13.53 -13.05
N SER A 55 -4.41 -14.42 -12.54
CA SER A 55 -4.38 -14.85 -11.13
C SER A 55 -4.46 -13.70 -10.14
N THR A 56 -3.68 -12.65 -10.36
CA THR A 56 -3.58 -11.48 -9.48
C THR A 56 -4.89 -10.70 -9.38
N ILE A 57 -5.61 -10.45 -10.49
CA ILE A 57 -6.89 -9.71 -10.45
C ILE A 57 -8.01 -10.58 -9.88
N ILE A 58 -8.05 -11.86 -10.22
CA ILE A 58 -9.01 -12.80 -9.66
C ILE A 58 -8.83 -12.92 -8.14
N PHE A 59 -7.60 -13.01 -7.67
CA PHE A 59 -7.27 -13.00 -6.25
C PHE A 59 -7.73 -11.72 -5.55
N LEU A 60 -7.52 -10.54 -6.18
CA LEU A 60 -8.00 -9.25 -5.67
C LEU A 60 -9.52 -9.24 -5.48
N ILE A 61 -10.28 -9.78 -6.43
CA ILE A 61 -11.75 -9.86 -6.34
C ILE A 61 -12.17 -10.68 -5.12
N GLY A 62 -11.63 -11.89 -4.99
CA GLY A 62 -11.97 -12.79 -3.88
C GLY A 62 -11.63 -12.18 -2.52
N MET A 63 -10.42 -11.64 -2.38
CA MET A 63 -9.99 -10.99 -1.14
C MET A 63 -10.79 -9.73 -0.81
N SER A 64 -11.20 -8.93 -1.80
CA SER A 64 -12.05 -7.77 -1.56
C SER A 64 -13.39 -8.16 -0.92
N ILE A 65 -13.95 -9.31 -1.28
CA ILE A 65 -15.19 -9.83 -0.70
C ILE A 65 -14.97 -10.33 0.74
N GLU A 66 -13.86 -11.03 0.99
CA GLU A 66 -13.51 -11.48 2.35
C GLU A 66 -13.26 -10.30 3.30
N VAL A 67 -12.54 -9.29 2.85
CA VAL A 67 -12.30 -8.04 3.62
C VAL A 67 -13.60 -7.28 3.86
N TYR A 68 -14.47 -7.18 2.84
CA TYR A 68 -15.79 -6.57 2.99
C TYR A 68 -16.63 -7.25 4.07
N ALA A 69 -16.48 -8.56 4.28
CA ALA A 69 -17.16 -9.28 5.35
C ALA A 69 -16.75 -8.76 6.75
N LEU A 70 -15.49 -8.36 6.95
CA LEU A 70 -15.02 -7.77 8.20
C LEU A 70 -15.61 -6.37 8.43
N GLU A 71 -15.72 -5.58 7.36
CA GLU A 71 -16.30 -4.23 7.42
C GLU A 71 -17.79 -4.29 7.75
N VAL A 72 -18.60 -5.06 7.00
CA VAL A 72 -20.05 -5.18 7.17
C VAL A 72 -20.43 -5.80 8.53
N THR A 73 -19.60 -6.66 9.08
CA THR A 73 -19.85 -7.24 10.40
C THR A 73 -19.50 -6.32 11.56
N GLY A 74 -18.89 -5.14 11.28
CA GLY A 74 -18.52 -4.15 12.29
C GLY A 74 -17.31 -4.55 13.15
N LEU A 75 -16.55 -5.55 12.71
CA LEU A 75 -15.38 -6.03 13.45
C LEU A 75 -14.29 -4.98 13.53
N VAL A 76 -14.06 -4.25 12.43
CA VAL A 76 -13.03 -3.20 12.35
C VAL A 76 -13.40 -2.03 13.25
N ASP A 77 -14.68 -1.59 13.22
CA ASP A 77 -15.21 -0.54 14.08
C ASP A 77 -15.08 -0.89 15.57
N MET A 78 -15.43 -2.14 15.91
CA MET A 78 -15.32 -2.65 17.28
C MET A 78 -13.86 -2.67 17.76
N ALA A 79 -12.93 -3.09 16.92
CA ALA A 79 -11.51 -3.10 17.23
C ALA A 79 -10.98 -1.67 17.43
N ALA A 80 -11.29 -0.75 16.49
CA ALA A 80 -10.90 0.65 16.57
C ALA A 80 -11.45 1.36 17.81
N SER A 81 -12.73 1.12 18.17
CA SER A 81 -13.34 1.74 19.35
C SER A 81 -12.74 1.28 20.68
N LYS A 82 -12.15 0.08 20.73
CA LYS A 82 -11.52 -0.47 21.93
C LYS A 82 -10.15 0.14 22.25
N ILE A 83 -9.48 0.76 21.26
CA ILE A 83 -8.15 1.37 21.43
C ILE A 83 -8.17 2.45 22.50
N PHE A 84 -9.20 3.31 22.49
CA PHE A 84 -9.30 4.47 23.39
C PHE A 84 -9.95 4.10 24.72
N ARG A 85 -9.30 3.21 25.49
CA ARG A 85 -9.73 2.80 26.83
C ARG A 85 -8.59 2.94 27.83
N GLY A 86 -8.92 3.23 29.08
CA GLY A 86 -7.97 3.27 30.18
C GLY A 86 -6.86 4.32 30.01
N LYS A 87 -5.62 3.94 30.31
CA LYS A 87 -4.45 4.84 30.32
C LYS A 87 -4.08 5.43 28.95
N VAL A 88 -4.58 4.87 27.84
CA VAL A 88 -4.32 5.39 26.49
C VAL A 88 -4.91 6.77 26.31
N VAL A 89 -6.08 7.04 26.91
CA VAL A 89 -6.76 8.35 26.84
C VAL A 89 -6.09 9.42 27.69
N GLU A 90 -5.29 9.03 28.69
CA GLU A 90 -4.65 9.96 29.64
C GLU A 90 -3.39 10.61 29.10
N LYS A 91 -2.67 9.94 28.19
CA LYS A 91 -1.37 10.39 27.65
C LYS A 91 -1.40 10.40 26.13
N GLU A 92 -1.48 11.59 25.55
CA GLU A 92 -1.64 11.78 24.11
C GLU A 92 -0.55 11.08 23.26
N ARG A 93 0.72 11.13 23.70
CA ARG A 93 1.82 10.41 22.99
C ARG A 93 1.65 8.89 23.00
N VAL A 94 1.07 8.34 24.08
CA VAL A 94 0.74 6.90 24.14
C VAL A 94 -0.42 6.60 23.20
N ALA A 95 -1.42 7.49 23.15
CA ALA A 95 -2.52 7.37 22.21
C ALA A 95 -2.01 7.40 20.75
N VAL A 96 -1.09 8.31 20.42
CA VAL A 96 -0.44 8.37 19.09
C VAL A 96 0.25 7.04 18.78
N PHE A 97 1.10 6.54 19.67
CA PHE A 97 1.82 5.29 19.46
C PHE A 97 0.88 4.10 19.23
N VAL A 98 -0.09 3.92 20.12
CA VAL A 98 -1.03 2.79 20.05
C VAL A 98 -1.90 2.87 18.79
N THR A 99 -2.35 4.07 18.42
CA THR A 99 -3.17 4.30 17.24
C THR A 99 -2.38 4.05 15.95
N CYS A 100 -1.12 4.49 15.90
CA CYS A 100 -0.19 4.23 14.81
C CYS A 100 0.05 2.71 14.66
N MET A 101 0.44 2.03 15.73
CA MET A 101 0.65 0.57 15.72
C MET A 101 -0.59 -0.20 15.27
N PHE A 102 -1.77 0.17 15.76
CA PHE A 102 -3.03 -0.42 15.32
C PHE A 102 -3.26 -0.21 13.82
N SER A 103 -3.11 1.03 13.36
CA SER A 103 -3.32 1.38 11.94
C SER A 103 -2.34 0.62 11.04
N GLY A 104 -1.06 0.61 11.38
CA GLY A 104 -0.04 -0.09 10.59
C GLY A 104 -0.29 -1.60 10.49
N ILE A 105 -0.71 -2.24 11.59
CA ILE A 105 -0.97 -3.69 11.58
C ILE A 105 -2.25 -4.01 10.81
N ILE A 106 -3.32 -3.27 11.04
CA ILE A 106 -4.64 -3.56 10.46
C ILE A 106 -4.67 -3.33 8.95
N THR A 107 -3.95 -2.32 8.44
CA THR A 107 -3.88 -2.07 6.98
C THR A 107 -3.15 -3.14 6.19
N GLY A 108 -2.45 -4.04 6.84
CA GLY A 108 -2.01 -5.28 6.21
C GLY A 108 -3.15 -6.19 5.75
N PHE A 109 -4.39 -5.99 6.25
CA PHE A 109 -5.52 -6.87 6.01
C PHE A 109 -6.76 -6.16 5.49
N ILE A 110 -6.83 -4.84 5.60
CA ILE A 110 -7.95 -4.02 5.10
C ILE A 110 -7.42 -2.84 4.28
N SER A 111 -8.32 -2.22 3.51
CA SER A 111 -7.99 -1.01 2.75
C SER A 111 -7.45 0.11 3.65
N ASN A 112 -6.30 0.66 3.32
CA ASN A 112 -5.69 1.80 4.02
C ASN A 112 -6.61 3.04 4.01
N THR A 113 -7.30 3.29 2.90
CA THR A 113 -8.26 4.40 2.78
C THR A 113 -9.47 4.20 3.68
N ALA A 114 -10.05 2.98 3.70
CA ALA A 114 -11.19 2.65 4.54
C ALA A 114 -10.84 2.81 6.02
N LEU A 115 -9.66 2.37 6.45
CA LEU A 115 -9.21 2.55 7.82
C LEU A 115 -9.11 4.03 8.20
N VAL A 116 -8.50 4.88 7.37
CA VAL A 116 -8.35 6.31 7.69
C VAL A 116 -9.72 6.99 7.78
N VAL A 117 -10.66 6.69 6.87
CA VAL A 117 -12.04 7.19 6.93
C VAL A 117 -12.72 6.78 8.23
N LEU A 118 -12.59 5.52 8.63
CA LEU A 118 -13.15 5.00 9.88
C LEU A 118 -12.52 5.66 11.12
N MET A 119 -11.22 5.93 11.08
CA MET A 119 -10.53 6.52 12.24
C MET A 119 -10.91 7.99 12.49
N ILE A 120 -11.37 8.74 11.50
CA ILE A 120 -11.81 10.13 11.65
C ILE A 120 -12.89 10.25 12.76
N PRO A 121 -14.06 9.60 12.67
CA PRO A 121 -15.09 9.69 13.73
C PRO A 121 -14.64 9.05 15.05
N VAL A 122 -13.81 8.01 15.00
CA VAL A 122 -13.27 7.36 16.20
C VAL A 122 -12.36 8.33 16.99
N LEU A 123 -11.49 9.06 16.31
CA LEU A 123 -10.61 10.08 16.91
C LEU A 123 -11.41 11.27 17.44
N ALA A 124 -12.42 11.74 16.70
CA ALA A 124 -13.32 12.80 17.15
C ALA A 124 -14.05 12.39 18.45
N GLY A 125 -14.61 11.17 18.49
CA GLY A 125 -15.26 10.63 19.67
C GLY A 125 -14.31 10.44 20.85
N ALA A 126 -13.05 10.05 20.60
CA ALA A 126 -12.03 9.94 21.63
C ALA A 126 -11.64 11.31 22.21
N ALA A 127 -11.56 12.36 21.39
CA ALA A 127 -11.32 13.73 21.85
C ALA A 127 -12.42 14.20 22.83
N VAL A 128 -13.68 14.00 22.48
CA VAL A 128 -14.82 14.33 23.35
C VAL A 128 -14.74 13.56 24.67
N LYS A 129 -14.52 12.24 24.62
CA LYS A 129 -14.43 11.39 25.82
C LYS A 129 -13.23 11.74 26.71
N SER A 130 -12.16 12.27 26.14
CA SER A 130 -10.94 12.65 26.87
C SER A 130 -11.05 14.00 27.56
N CYS A 131 -12.17 14.71 27.43
CA CYS A 131 -12.36 16.08 27.93
C CYS A 131 -11.24 17.03 27.44
N GLY A 132 -10.87 16.93 26.16
CA GLY A 132 -9.88 17.81 25.52
C GLY A 132 -8.41 17.44 25.78
N LYS A 133 -8.12 16.24 26.29
CA LYS A 133 -6.72 15.77 26.46
C LYS A 133 -6.13 15.17 25.19
N LEU A 134 -6.97 14.76 24.22
CA LEU A 134 -6.58 14.22 22.95
C LEU A 134 -7.00 15.18 21.84
N HIS A 135 -6.07 15.48 20.94
CA HIS A 135 -6.31 16.33 19.78
C HIS A 135 -6.20 15.48 18.50
N PRO A 136 -7.30 15.17 17.82
CA PRO A 136 -7.31 14.37 16.59
C PRO A 136 -6.28 14.82 15.57
N LYS A 137 -6.03 16.13 15.43
CA LYS A 137 -5.02 16.70 14.53
C LYS A 137 -3.58 16.25 14.81
N TYR A 138 -3.26 15.70 15.98
CA TYR A 138 -1.93 15.15 16.26
C TYR A 138 -1.87 13.63 16.06
N LEU A 139 -3.04 12.97 15.88
CA LEU A 139 -3.14 11.53 15.70
C LEU A 139 -3.38 11.14 14.23
N LEU A 140 -4.26 11.87 13.52
CA LEU A 140 -4.77 11.45 12.20
C LEU A 140 -3.68 11.37 11.13
N MET A 141 -2.69 12.28 11.12
CA MET A 141 -1.57 12.20 10.19
C MET A 141 -0.74 10.93 10.43
N GLY A 142 -0.48 10.60 11.70
CA GLY A 142 0.22 9.35 12.07
C GLY A 142 -0.56 8.11 11.63
N VAL A 143 -1.88 8.10 11.81
CA VAL A 143 -2.77 7.03 11.33
C VAL A 143 -2.65 6.84 9.81
N ALA A 144 -2.70 7.94 9.04
CA ALA A 144 -2.65 7.86 7.58
C ALA A 144 -1.27 7.41 7.07
N VAL A 145 -0.18 7.90 7.67
CA VAL A 145 1.18 7.47 7.33
C VAL A 145 1.37 5.99 7.68
N GLU A 146 0.95 5.56 8.86
CA GLU A 146 1.04 4.15 9.24
C GLU A 146 0.18 3.25 8.34
N ALA A 147 -0.95 3.75 7.88
CA ALA A 147 -1.79 3.02 6.94
C ALA A 147 -1.06 2.77 5.59
N THR A 148 -0.21 3.69 5.12
CA THR A 148 0.61 3.45 3.92
C THR A 148 1.79 2.53 4.21
N VAL A 149 2.45 2.68 5.36
CA VAL A 149 3.58 1.83 5.75
C VAL A 149 3.12 0.38 5.93
N GLY A 150 2.02 0.17 6.65
CA GLY A 150 1.51 -1.15 7.02
C GLY A 150 0.88 -1.94 5.88
N GLU A 151 0.48 -1.30 4.77
CA GLU A 151 -0.16 -2.00 3.64
C GLU A 151 0.71 -3.12 3.03
N SER A 152 2.03 -3.07 3.25
CA SER A 152 2.97 -4.10 2.78
C SER A 152 3.11 -5.31 3.72
N ILE A 153 2.42 -5.35 4.87
CA ILE A 153 2.49 -6.51 5.79
C ILE A 153 2.02 -7.79 5.10
N SER A 154 0.98 -7.70 4.30
CA SER A 154 0.49 -8.86 3.54
C SER A 154 0.30 -8.52 2.06
N LEU A 155 0.19 -9.56 1.25
CA LEU A 155 -0.04 -9.40 -0.18
C LEU A 155 -1.35 -8.65 -0.51
N ILE A 156 -2.34 -8.69 0.37
CA ILE A 156 -3.68 -8.09 0.19
C ILE A 156 -3.82 -6.68 0.78
N GLY A 157 -2.85 -6.19 1.52
CA GLY A 157 -2.95 -4.87 2.17
C GLY A 157 -3.11 -3.72 1.19
N GLY A 158 -2.65 -3.88 -0.06
CA GLY A 158 -2.83 -2.85 -1.09
C GLY A 158 -2.60 -3.32 -2.52
N ALA A 159 -3.21 -2.60 -3.47
CA ALA A 159 -3.02 -2.83 -4.91
C ALA A 159 -1.53 -2.76 -5.37
N PRO A 160 -0.66 -1.93 -4.78
CA PRO A 160 0.75 -1.92 -5.13
C PRO A 160 1.45 -3.27 -4.93
N ASN A 161 1.08 -4.03 -3.88
CA ASN A 161 1.63 -5.36 -3.61
C ASN A 161 1.27 -6.33 -4.74
N LEU A 162 0.03 -6.25 -5.21
CA LEU A 162 -0.45 -7.08 -6.32
C LEU A 162 0.18 -6.65 -7.66
N ALA A 163 0.48 -5.36 -7.84
CA ALA A 163 1.20 -4.90 -9.02
C ALA A 163 2.62 -5.49 -9.09
N ALA A 164 3.33 -5.51 -7.96
CA ALA A 164 4.65 -6.14 -7.88
C ALA A 164 4.56 -7.66 -8.06
N GLN A 165 3.57 -8.32 -7.44
CA GLN A 165 3.31 -9.76 -7.59
C GLN A 165 3.06 -10.13 -9.06
N GLY A 166 2.16 -9.41 -9.74
CA GLY A 166 1.86 -9.68 -11.15
C GLY A 166 3.04 -9.38 -12.08
N ALA A 167 3.92 -8.42 -11.74
CA ALA A 167 5.16 -8.18 -12.48
C ALA A 167 6.17 -9.33 -12.31
N LEU A 168 6.28 -9.93 -11.12
CA LEU A 168 7.08 -11.13 -10.88
C LEU A 168 6.53 -12.33 -11.66
N GLU A 169 5.20 -12.55 -11.63
CA GLU A 169 4.52 -13.59 -12.42
C GLU A 169 4.78 -13.42 -13.92
N ALA A 170 4.63 -12.18 -14.44
CA ALA A 170 4.87 -11.86 -15.85
C ALA A 170 6.32 -12.06 -16.28
N ALA A 171 7.28 -11.90 -15.37
CA ALA A 171 8.70 -12.17 -15.60
C ALA A 171 9.07 -13.65 -15.47
N GLY A 172 8.15 -14.52 -15.00
CA GLY A 172 8.39 -15.95 -14.81
C GLY A 172 9.43 -16.26 -13.72
N VAL A 173 9.58 -15.36 -12.73
CA VAL A 173 10.49 -15.52 -11.59
C VAL A 173 9.72 -15.91 -10.33
N GLU A 174 10.46 -16.19 -9.25
CA GLU A 174 9.86 -16.48 -7.95
C GLU A 174 8.90 -15.37 -7.50
N THR A 175 7.72 -15.75 -7.04
CA THR A 175 6.66 -14.85 -6.58
C THR A 175 6.64 -14.71 -5.07
N MET A 176 6.10 -13.59 -4.57
CA MET A 176 6.00 -13.34 -3.13
C MET A 176 5.00 -14.30 -2.47
N GLY A 177 5.38 -14.84 -1.32
CA GLY A 177 4.41 -15.46 -0.41
C GLY A 177 3.54 -14.41 0.29
N PHE A 178 2.48 -14.84 0.93
CA PHE A 178 1.47 -13.95 1.53
C PHE A 178 2.05 -12.93 2.52
N PHE A 179 3.05 -13.30 3.30
CA PHE A 179 3.74 -12.47 4.30
C PHE A 179 5.21 -12.19 3.97
N SER A 180 5.64 -12.34 2.72
CA SER A 180 7.05 -12.17 2.36
C SER A 180 7.62 -10.80 2.73
N ALA A 181 6.83 -9.74 2.68
CA ALA A 181 7.26 -8.39 3.03
C ALA A 181 7.03 -8.05 4.53
N ALA A 182 6.31 -8.90 5.28
CA ALA A 182 5.96 -8.62 6.68
C ALA A 182 7.16 -8.36 7.59
N PRO A 183 8.27 -9.13 7.56
CA PRO A 183 9.39 -8.91 8.48
C PRO A 183 9.96 -7.49 8.36
N LEU A 184 10.19 -7.02 7.14
CA LEU A 184 10.68 -5.66 6.88
C LEU A 184 9.63 -4.61 7.26
N THR A 185 8.38 -4.81 6.83
CA THR A 185 7.29 -3.85 7.05
C THR A 185 7.01 -3.65 8.53
N LEU A 186 6.98 -4.72 9.33
CA LEU A 186 6.75 -4.62 10.78
C LEU A 186 7.84 -3.81 11.49
N VAL A 187 9.10 -3.93 11.07
CA VAL A 187 10.19 -3.08 11.58
C VAL A 187 9.89 -1.61 11.28
N LEU A 188 9.49 -1.28 10.05
CA LEU A 188 9.17 0.10 9.67
C LEU A 188 7.93 0.63 10.39
N VAL A 189 6.88 -0.17 10.58
CA VAL A 189 5.68 0.18 11.38
C VAL A 189 6.09 0.55 12.81
N VAL A 190 6.92 -0.25 13.48
CA VAL A 190 7.38 0.08 14.83
C VAL A 190 8.17 1.40 14.86
N ILE A 191 9.07 1.59 13.90
CA ILE A 191 9.89 2.81 13.81
C ILE A 191 9.01 4.04 13.55
N THR A 192 8.05 3.94 12.66
CA THR A 192 7.13 5.02 12.31
C THR A 192 6.23 5.38 13.50
N ALA A 193 5.71 4.38 14.23
CA ALA A 193 4.93 4.62 15.44
C ALA A 193 5.74 5.34 16.53
N PHE A 194 7.00 4.93 16.75
CA PHE A 194 7.91 5.63 17.66
C PHE A 194 8.24 7.04 17.18
N TYR A 195 8.45 7.23 15.87
CA TYR A 195 8.67 8.54 15.30
C TYR A 195 7.49 9.48 15.58
N PHE A 196 6.25 9.05 15.29
CA PHE A 196 5.07 9.86 15.55
C PHE A 196 4.80 10.09 17.03
N ALA A 197 5.13 9.17 17.92
CA ALA A 197 4.99 9.37 19.37
C ALA A 197 6.04 10.31 19.97
N THR A 198 7.13 10.60 19.25
CA THR A 198 8.29 11.38 19.77
C THR A 198 8.57 12.61 18.91
N ILE A 199 9.33 12.43 17.83
CA ILE A 199 9.81 13.53 16.95
C ILE A 199 8.63 14.12 16.18
N GLY A 200 7.85 13.28 15.51
CA GLY A 200 6.69 13.68 14.69
C GLY A 200 5.65 14.43 15.52
N TYR A 201 5.36 13.96 16.74
CA TYR A 201 4.47 14.66 17.67
C TYR A 201 4.95 16.09 17.96
N ASN A 202 6.23 16.26 18.29
CA ASN A 202 6.79 17.58 18.58
C ASN A 202 6.73 18.52 17.37
N ILE A 203 6.91 17.99 16.15
CA ILE A 203 6.79 18.75 14.91
C ILE A 203 5.32 19.14 14.69
N LEU A 204 4.36 18.20 14.83
CA LEU A 204 2.94 18.47 14.67
C LEU A 204 2.42 19.53 15.64
N VAL A 205 2.82 19.46 16.90
CA VAL A 205 2.44 20.48 17.91
C VAL A 205 2.93 21.87 17.53
N LYS A 206 4.10 21.98 16.89
CA LYS A 206 4.67 23.28 16.46
C LYS A 206 4.07 23.79 15.14
N THR A 207 3.70 22.91 14.23
CA THR A 207 3.24 23.28 12.87
C THR A 207 1.71 23.39 12.77
N CYS A 208 0.96 22.54 13.47
CA CYS A 208 -0.50 22.49 13.40
C CYS A 208 -1.17 23.46 14.39
N ASN A 209 -0.89 24.76 14.25
CA ASN A 209 -1.47 25.84 15.04
C ASN A 209 -2.82 26.33 14.46
N PHE A 210 -3.77 25.42 14.28
CA PHE A 210 -5.13 25.69 13.82
C PHE A 210 -6.14 25.00 14.74
N ASP A 211 -7.37 25.50 14.75
CA ASP A 211 -8.46 24.85 15.47
C ASP A 211 -8.73 23.48 14.86
N ASP A 212 -8.89 22.45 15.71
CA ASP A 212 -9.05 21.08 15.24
C ASP A 212 -10.41 20.91 14.54
N PRO A 213 -10.46 20.72 13.21
CA PRO A 213 -11.71 20.67 12.46
C PRO A 213 -12.56 19.45 12.84
N LEU A 214 -11.95 18.41 13.38
CA LEU A 214 -12.65 17.20 13.81
C LEU A 214 -13.36 17.37 15.17
N VAL A 215 -12.99 18.40 15.93
CA VAL A 215 -13.62 18.74 17.22
C VAL A 215 -14.62 19.87 17.05
N THR A 216 -14.29 20.88 16.23
CA THR A 216 -15.13 22.08 16.02
C THR A 216 -16.23 21.87 14.98
N GLY A 217 -16.01 20.97 14.02
CA GLY A 217 -17.04 20.54 13.09
C GLY A 217 -18.08 19.69 13.81
N SER A 218 -19.37 19.99 13.64
CA SER A 218 -20.49 19.15 14.10
C SER A 218 -20.50 17.83 13.32
N LEU A 219 -19.47 16.99 13.50
CA LEU A 219 -19.59 15.58 13.16
C LEU A 219 -20.54 14.99 14.20
N ASP A 220 -21.73 14.60 13.74
CA ASP A 220 -22.62 13.80 14.56
C ASP A 220 -21.80 12.71 15.23
N ALA A 221 -21.98 12.56 16.55
CA ALA A 221 -21.31 11.50 17.30
C ALA A 221 -21.45 10.19 16.51
N PRO A 222 -20.37 9.41 16.37
CA PRO A 222 -20.43 8.19 15.56
C PRO A 222 -21.64 7.39 16.03
N LYS A 223 -22.63 7.22 15.14
CA LYS A 223 -23.68 6.24 15.36
C LYS A 223 -22.95 4.92 15.51
N GLU A 224 -23.11 4.26 16.64
CA GLU A 224 -22.56 2.90 16.79
C GLU A 224 -22.98 2.11 15.55
N ALA A 225 -21.99 1.74 14.72
CA ALA A 225 -22.28 0.94 13.55
C ALA A 225 -23.02 -0.32 14.02
N PRO A 226 -24.14 -0.68 13.40
CA PRO A 226 -24.90 -1.86 13.82
C PRO A 226 -23.97 -3.07 13.69
N THR A 227 -23.54 -3.60 14.83
CA THR A 227 -22.71 -4.80 14.87
C THR A 227 -23.56 -6.00 14.46
N ALA A 228 -23.07 -6.75 13.47
CA ALA A 228 -23.73 -7.98 13.05
C ALA A 228 -23.75 -9.00 14.21
N PRO A 229 -24.68 -9.98 14.19
CA PRO A 229 -24.71 -11.05 15.17
C PRO A 229 -23.33 -11.76 15.29
N LEU A 230 -22.98 -12.18 16.51
CA LEU A 230 -21.67 -12.77 16.82
C LEU A 230 -21.27 -13.91 15.86
N TRP A 231 -22.23 -14.75 15.47
CA TRP A 231 -21.95 -15.85 14.56
C TRP A 231 -21.46 -15.38 13.17
N LYS A 232 -22.00 -14.26 12.64
CA LYS A 232 -21.53 -13.67 11.37
C LYS A 232 -20.10 -13.13 11.51
N GLN A 233 -19.82 -12.49 12.64
CA GLN A 233 -18.45 -12.02 12.96
C GLN A 233 -17.46 -13.20 13.03
N LEU A 234 -17.85 -14.30 13.69
CA LEU A 234 -17.01 -15.49 13.77
C LEU A 234 -16.80 -16.16 12.40
N VAL A 235 -17.83 -16.19 11.55
CA VAL A 235 -17.69 -16.72 10.16
C VAL A 235 -16.74 -15.82 9.36
N ALA A 236 -16.90 -14.48 9.42
CA ALA A 236 -16.04 -13.55 8.67
C ALA A 236 -14.56 -13.70 9.09
N ILE A 237 -14.27 -13.72 10.40
CA ILE A 237 -12.91 -13.96 10.89
C ILE A 237 -12.42 -15.36 10.51
N GLY A 238 -13.26 -16.37 10.67
CA GLY A 238 -12.91 -17.78 10.40
C GLY A 238 -12.55 -17.99 8.92
N VAL A 239 -13.27 -17.36 7.99
CA VAL A 239 -12.97 -17.41 6.57
C VAL A 239 -11.64 -16.72 6.27
N LEU A 240 -11.43 -15.48 6.72
CA LEU A 240 -10.19 -14.76 6.47
C LEU A 240 -8.97 -15.51 7.05
N VAL A 241 -9.04 -15.93 8.33
CA VAL A 241 -7.95 -16.67 8.98
C VAL A 241 -7.72 -18.00 8.29
N GLY A 242 -8.79 -18.71 7.90
CA GLY A 242 -8.70 -19.96 7.15
C GLY A 242 -8.02 -19.77 5.79
N SER A 243 -8.40 -18.74 5.03
CA SER A 243 -7.76 -18.40 3.76
C SER A 243 -6.27 -18.08 3.96
N ILE A 244 -5.90 -17.28 4.97
CA ILE A 244 -4.51 -16.99 5.31
C ILE A 244 -3.70 -18.25 5.63
N ILE A 245 -4.26 -19.15 6.45
CA ILE A 245 -3.60 -20.43 6.77
C ILE A 245 -3.39 -21.25 5.48
N CYS A 246 -4.41 -21.35 4.62
CA CYS A 246 -4.31 -22.05 3.36
C CYS A 246 -3.25 -21.46 2.42
N PHE A 247 -3.08 -20.11 2.40
CA PHE A 247 -2.02 -19.45 1.63
C PHE A 247 -0.62 -19.80 2.17
N ILE A 248 -0.45 -19.81 3.50
CA ILE A 248 0.85 -20.14 4.13
C ILE A 248 1.26 -21.58 3.84
N ILE A 249 0.33 -22.53 3.95
CA ILE A 249 0.60 -23.95 3.70
C ILE A 249 0.59 -24.31 2.21
N LYS A 250 0.27 -23.33 1.33
CA LYS A 250 0.16 -23.49 -0.13
C LYS A 250 -0.77 -24.65 -0.50
N LEU A 251 -1.95 -24.73 0.14
CA LEU A 251 -2.91 -25.82 -0.02
C LEU A 251 -3.46 -25.91 -1.45
N ALA A 252 -3.68 -24.76 -2.08
CA ALA A 252 -4.13 -24.59 -3.46
C ALA A 252 -3.70 -23.21 -3.96
N ASP A 253 -3.99 -22.90 -5.23
CA ASP A 253 -3.77 -21.57 -5.78
C ASP A 253 -4.58 -20.51 -5.00
N ASN A 254 -3.97 -19.36 -4.72
CA ASN A 254 -4.54 -18.32 -3.88
C ASN A 254 -5.94 -17.88 -4.34
N GLN A 255 -6.18 -17.74 -5.65
CA GLN A 255 -7.47 -17.39 -6.23
C GLN A 255 -8.55 -18.45 -5.97
N VAL A 256 -8.20 -19.74 -5.94
CA VAL A 256 -9.14 -20.84 -5.64
C VAL A 256 -9.53 -20.80 -4.17
N ILE A 257 -8.58 -20.55 -3.28
CA ILE A 257 -8.83 -20.43 -1.83
C ILE A 257 -9.81 -19.29 -1.57
N THR A 258 -9.60 -18.10 -2.19
CA THR A 258 -10.49 -16.95 -2.00
C THR A 258 -11.90 -17.22 -2.55
N PHE A 259 -12.06 -17.95 -3.65
CA PHE A 259 -13.37 -18.35 -4.14
C PHE A 259 -14.11 -19.26 -3.16
N ILE A 260 -13.42 -20.19 -2.51
CA ILE A 260 -14.00 -21.03 -1.45
C ILE A 260 -14.46 -20.15 -0.29
N GLY A 261 -13.64 -19.16 0.12
CA GLY A 261 -14.00 -18.18 1.15
C GLY A 261 -15.26 -17.40 0.78
N CYS A 262 -15.35 -16.89 -0.45
CA CYS A 262 -16.54 -16.18 -0.95
C CYS A 262 -17.80 -17.07 -0.90
N ILE A 263 -17.70 -18.33 -1.34
CA ILE A 263 -18.82 -19.28 -1.32
C ILE A 263 -19.31 -19.49 0.11
N ILE A 264 -18.41 -19.67 1.08
CA ILE A 264 -18.76 -19.85 2.49
C ILE A 264 -19.48 -18.61 3.02
N LEU A 265 -18.98 -17.39 2.73
CA LEU A 265 -19.58 -16.13 3.16
C LEU A 265 -20.98 -15.91 2.56
N TRP A 266 -21.20 -16.32 1.32
CA TRP A 266 -22.49 -16.18 0.64
C TRP A 266 -23.51 -17.23 1.10
N ILE A 267 -23.12 -18.50 1.19
CA ILE A 267 -24.01 -19.59 1.65
C ILE A 267 -24.45 -19.36 3.10
N THR A 268 -23.55 -18.91 3.96
CA THR A 268 -23.89 -18.60 5.36
C THR A 268 -24.73 -17.33 5.49
N GLY A 269 -24.87 -16.53 4.42
CA GLY A 269 -25.58 -15.24 4.50
C GLY A 269 -24.86 -14.20 5.39
N THR A 270 -23.56 -14.39 5.64
CA THR A 270 -22.72 -13.41 6.34
C THR A 270 -22.66 -12.12 5.53
N VAL A 271 -22.47 -12.25 4.23
CA VAL A 271 -22.43 -11.15 3.27
C VAL A 271 -23.42 -11.41 2.13
N PRO A 272 -24.24 -10.43 1.74
CA PRO A 272 -25.12 -10.58 0.57
C PRO A 272 -24.30 -10.49 -0.72
N VAL A 273 -24.66 -11.34 -1.72
CA VAL A 273 -23.89 -11.49 -2.98
C VAL A 273 -23.74 -10.17 -3.73
N VAL A 274 -24.86 -9.51 -4.05
CA VAL A 274 -24.85 -8.32 -4.90
C VAL A 274 -24.09 -7.15 -4.25
N PRO A 275 -24.30 -6.80 -2.98
CA PRO A 275 -23.53 -5.76 -2.31
C PRO A 275 -22.03 -6.07 -2.26
N SER A 276 -21.64 -7.31 -1.98
CA SER A 276 -20.21 -7.67 -1.92
C SER A 276 -19.50 -7.54 -3.26
N LEU A 277 -20.16 -7.94 -4.36
CA LEU A 277 -19.65 -7.76 -5.72
C LEU A 277 -19.57 -6.27 -6.12
N LYS A 278 -20.51 -5.44 -5.67
CA LYS A 278 -20.48 -3.99 -5.91
C LYS A 278 -19.37 -3.28 -5.11
N ASN A 279 -18.93 -3.86 -4.00
CA ASN A 279 -17.85 -3.31 -3.19
C ASN A 279 -16.44 -3.60 -3.78
N VAL A 280 -16.36 -4.50 -4.76
CA VAL A 280 -15.08 -4.72 -5.47
C VAL A 280 -14.68 -3.46 -6.22
N ASP A 281 -13.50 -2.94 -5.94
CA ASP A 281 -13.00 -1.70 -6.55
C ASP A 281 -12.59 -1.93 -8.01
N CYS A 282 -13.54 -1.70 -8.92
CA CYS A 282 -13.34 -1.79 -10.37
C CYS A 282 -12.23 -0.82 -10.86
N ASN A 283 -12.07 0.34 -10.21
CA ASN A 283 -11.02 1.29 -10.58
C ASN A 283 -9.63 0.72 -10.27
N THR A 284 -9.47 0.08 -9.13
CA THR A 284 -8.22 -0.64 -8.79
C THR A 284 -7.94 -1.77 -9.75
N MET A 285 -8.95 -2.58 -10.12
CA MET A 285 -8.79 -3.64 -11.12
C MET A 285 -8.35 -3.10 -12.49
N TRP A 286 -8.98 -2.01 -12.93
CA TRP A 286 -8.63 -1.34 -14.18
C TRP A 286 -7.19 -0.83 -14.18
N ASN A 287 -6.81 -0.12 -13.14
CA ASN A 287 -5.46 0.39 -12.98
C ASN A 287 -4.43 -0.74 -12.93
N LEU A 288 -4.71 -1.80 -12.17
CA LEU A 288 -3.82 -2.96 -12.04
C LEU A 288 -3.62 -3.66 -13.38
N ASN A 289 -4.68 -3.86 -14.18
CA ASN A 289 -4.54 -4.43 -15.52
C ASN A 289 -3.52 -3.65 -16.37
N PHE A 290 -3.67 -2.33 -16.47
CA PHE A 290 -2.76 -1.51 -17.27
C PHE A 290 -1.38 -1.33 -16.64
N CYS A 291 -1.26 -1.37 -15.31
CA CYS A 291 0.03 -1.47 -14.63
C CYS A 291 0.80 -2.72 -15.07
N LEU A 292 0.12 -3.87 -15.16
CA LEU A 292 0.72 -5.12 -15.62
C LEU A 292 1.08 -5.09 -17.12
N VAL A 293 0.32 -4.35 -17.93
CA VAL A 293 0.69 -4.08 -19.35
C VAL A 293 2.00 -3.30 -19.40
N VAL A 294 2.17 -2.24 -18.61
CA VAL A 294 3.41 -1.46 -18.54
C VAL A 294 4.57 -2.31 -18.03
N ALA A 295 4.37 -3.10 -16.97
CA ALA A 295 5.38 -4.02 -16.45
C ALA A 295 5.85 -5.02 -17.52
N SER A 296 4.91 -5.61 -18.26
CA SER A 296 5.20 -6.49 -19.40
C SER A 296 6.01 -5.79 -20.50
N ALA A 297 5.64 -4.54 -20.84
CA ALA A 297 6.35 -3.75 -21.84
C ALA A 297 7.79 -3.45 -21.43
N VAL A 298 8.04 -3.08 -20.17
CA VAL A 298 9.38 -2.83 -19.62
C VAL A 298 10.24 -4.08 -19.71
N ASN A 299 9.64 -5.24 -19.43
CA ASN A 299 10.34 -6.52 -19.49
C ASN A 299 10.63 -6.96 -20.93
N THR A 300 9.61 -6.98 -21.80
CA THR A 300 9.74 -7.48 -23.19
C THR A 300 10.59 -6.58 -24.07
N SER A 301 10.58 -5.26 -23.88
CA SER A 301 11.43 -4.31 -24.64
C SER A 301 12.91 -4.35 -24.22
N GLY A 302 13.22 -4.99 -23.07
CA GLY A 302 14.56 -4.94 -22.46
C GLY A 302 14.88 -3.61 -21.77
N THR A 303 13.90 -2.73 -21.59
CA THR A 303 14.08 -1.43 -20.93
C THR A 303 14.52 -1.62 -19.47
N GLY A 304 13.94 -2.58 -18.75
CA GLY A 304 14.33 -2.90 -17.37
C GLY A 304 15.81 -3.26 -17.26
N THR A 305 16.27 -4.16 -18.11
CA THR A 305 17.69 -4.58 -18.17
C THR A 305 18.60 -3.43 -18.55
N TRP A 306 18.19 -2.57 -19.50
CA TRP A 306 18.99 -1.42 -19.91
C TRP A 306 19.15 -0.41 -18.75
N VAL A 307 18.09 -0.08 -18.02
CA VAL A 307 18.14 0.80 -16.85
C VAL A 307 18.98 0.16 -15.73
N ALA A 308 18.78 -1.13 -15.46
CA ALA A 308 19.54 -1.87 -14.46
C ALA A 308 21.04 -1.85 -14.77
N ASN A 309 21.43 -2.15 -16.00
CA ASN A 309 22.84 -2.08 -16.42
C ASN A 309 23.41 -0.66 -16.33
N GLY A 310 22.59 0.37 -16.59
CA GLY A 310 22.99 1.77 -16.38
C GLY A 310 23.32 2.06 -14.91
N ILE A 311 22.49 1.60 -13.99
CA ILE A 311 22.71 1.74 -12.54
C ILE A 311 23.97 0.96 -12.14
N LEU A 312 24.12 -0.29 -12.57
CA LEU A 312 25.28 -1.13 -12.24
C LEU A 312 26.58 -0.52 -12.78
N ASN A 313 26.56 0.03 -13.98
CA ASN A 313 27.73 0.70 -14.56
C ASN A 313 28.14 1.98 -13.78
N ILE A 314 27.14 2.74 -13.28
CA ILE A 314 27.41 3.93 -12.45
C ILE A 314 28.03 3.52 -11.11
N LEU A 315 27.54 2.43 -10.51
CA LEU A 315 28.05 1.91 -9.26
C LEU A 315 29.43 1.23 -9.40
N GLY A 316 29.75 0.66 -10.57
CA GLY A 316 31.00 -0.01 -10.85
C GLY A 316 31.31 -1.10 -9.81
N ASP A 317 32.52 -1.08 -9.25
CA ASP A 317 32.98 -2.05 -8.24
C ASP A 317 32.19 -1.97 -6.89
N ASN A 318 31.40 -0.91 -6.68
CA ASN A 318 30.55 -0.76 -5.50
C ASN A 318 29.14 -1.37 -5.71
N ALA A 319 28.88 -2.05 -6.81
CA ALA A 319 27.59 -2.70 -7.08
C ALA A 319 27.42 -3.97 -6.23
N ASN A 320 27.22 -3.79 -4.95
CA ASN A 320 26.91 -4.85 -4.01
C ASN A 320 25.45 -4.76 -3.54
N TYR A 321 24.98 -5.80 -2.86
CA TYR A 321 23.60 -5.90 -2.38
C TYR A 321 23.17 -4.66 -1.56
N THR A 322 24.00 -4.23 -0.60
CA THR A 322 23.71 -3.08 0.28
C THR A 322 23.53 -1.78 -0.51
N THR A 323 24.44 -1.51 -1.45
CA THR A 323 24.40 -0.29 -2.27
C THR A 323 23.17 -0.28 -3.19
N ILE A 324 22.82 -1.43 -3.77
CA ILE A 324 21.64 -1.56 -4.62
C ILE A 324 20.36 -1.36 -3.81
N ILE A 325 20.23 -1.97 -2.62
CA ILE A 325 19.08 -1.74 -1.76
C ILE A 325 18.97 -0.26 -1.38
N LEU A 326 20.10 0.38 -1.05
CA LEU A 326 20.10 1.82 -0.73
C LEU A 326 19.60 2.67 -1.94
N CYS A 327 20.11 2.39 -3.13
CA CYS A 327 19.68 3.08 -4.36
C CYS A 327 18.19 2.85 -4.63
N VAL A 328 17.74 1.59 -4.56
CA VAL A 328 16.37 1.20 -4.83
C VAL A 328 15.42 1.81 -3.81
N ALA A 329 15.77 1.76 -2.52
CA ALA A 329 14.98 2.36 -1.45
C ALA A 329 14.90 3.89 -1.59
N ALA A 330 16.00 4.56 -1.90
CA ALA A 330 16.03 6.01 -2.08
C ALA A 330 15.24 6.43 -3.33
N ILE A 331 15.47 5.81 -4.48
CA ILE A 331 14.79 6.13 -5.74
C ILE A 331 13.29 5.82 -5.60
N GLY A 332 12.91 4.62 -5.16
CA GLY A 332 11.53 4.21 -4.98
C GLY A 332 10.79 5.10 -3.98
N GLY A 333 11.41 5.37 -2.83
CA GLY A 333 10.85 6.23 -1.80
C GLY A 333 10.68 7.69 -2.24
N ILE A 334 11.53 8.22 -3.13
CA ILE A 334 11.37 9.57 -3.68
C ILE A 334 10.29 9.59 -4.78
N LEU A 335 10.32 8.64 -5.72
CA LEU A 335 9.38 8.59 -6.84
C LEU A 335 7.92 8.51 -6.36
N THR A 336 7.66 7.67 -5.36
CA THR A 336 6.30 7.46 -4.85
C THR A 336 5.67 8.71 -4.21
N GLN A 337 6.46 9.68 -3.80
CA GLN A 337 5.93 10.94 -3.24
C GLN A 337 5.18 11.79 -4.27
N PHE A 338 5.45 11.56 -5.54
CA PHE A 338 4.87 12.33 -6.64
C PHE A 338 3.91 11.53 -7.50
N MET A 339 3.80 10.22 -7.23
CA MET A 339 3.08 9.28 -8.08
C MET A 339 2.30 8.26 -7.26
N SER A 340 1.33 7.59 -7.90
CA SER A 340 0.64 6.45 -7.30
C SER A 340 1.61 5.29 -6.99
N ASN A 341 1.54 4.76 -5.76
CA ASN A 341 2.31 3.59 -5.32
C ASN A 341 2.15 2.40 -6.28
N THR A 342 0.92 2.16 -6.78
CA THR A 342 0.63 1.04 -7.70
C THR A 342 1.37 1.18 -9.03
N ALA A 343 1.32 2.37 -9.63
CA ALA A 343 1.99 2.63 -10.90
C ALA A 343 3.52 2.59 -10.75
N THR A 344 4.03 3.14 -9.64
CA THR A 344 5.47 3.12 -9.34
C THR A 344 5.97 1.68 -9.17
N ASN A 345 5.26 0.85 -8.41
CA ASN A 345 5.63 -0.56 -8.23
C ASN A 345 5.58 -1.35 -9.54
N ALA A 346 4.54 -1.18 -10.35
CA ALA A 346 4.41 -1.89 -11.62
C ALA A 346 5.60 -1.63 -12.56
N MET A 347 6.09 -0.40 -12.60
CA MET A 347 7.22 -0.02 -13.44
C MET A 347 8.57 -0.36 -12.80
N PHE A 348 8.69 -0.19 -11.49
CA PHE A 348 9.96 -0.33 -10.79
C PHE A 348 10.34 -1.79 -10.55
N THR A 349 9.35 -2.68 -10.35
CA THR A 349 9.56 -4.12 -10.11
C THR A 349 10.38 -4.80 -11.22
N PRO A 350 10.09 -4.63 -12.54
CA PRO A 350 10.92 -5.22 -13.60
C PRO A 350 12.39 -4.75 -13.58
N ILE A 351 12.62 -3.49 -13.20
CA ILE A 351 13.97 -2.95 -13.04
C ILE A 351 14.68 -3.63 -11.87
N CYS A 352 13.97 -3.80 -10.73
CA CYS A 352 14.49 -4.49 -9.55
C CYS A 352 14.82 -5.96 -9.82
N ILE A 353 13.98 -6.66 -10.61
CA ILE A 353 14.25 -8.03 -11.06
C ILE A 353 15.55 -8.07 -11.86
N SER A 354 15.73 -7.15 -12.82
CA SER A 354 16.94 -7.07 -13.64
C SER A 354 18.19 -6.71 -12.84
N LEU A 355 18.06 -5.84 -11.82
CA LEU A 355 19.16 -5.52 -10.89
C LEU A 355 19.57 -6.75 -10.07
N ALA A 356 18.60 -7.50 -9.54
CA ALA A 356 18.86 -8.72 -8.78
C ALA A 356 19.61 -9.76 -9.62
N GLN A 357 19.14 -9.98 -10.86
CA GLN A 357 19.78 -10.88 -11.81
C GLN A 357 21.21 -10.43 -12.16
N GLY A 358 21.43 -9.11 -12.29
CA GLY A 358 22.73 -8.54 -12.60
C GLY A 358 23.80 -8.77 -11.54
N ILE A 359 23.42 -8.88 -10.26
CA ILE A 359 24.33 -9.19 -9.15
C ILE A 359 24.20 -10.62 -8.63
N GLY A 360 23.37 -11.46 -9.28
CA GLY A 360 23.24 -12.88 -8.96
C GLY A 360 22.51 -13.21 -7.66
N VAL A 361 21.57 -12.34 -7.20
CA VAL A 361 20.74 -12.59 -6.00
C VAL A 361 19.29 -12.91 -6.39
N SER A 362 18.52 -13.44 -5.42
CA SER A 362 17.07 -13.68 -5.64
C SER A 362 16.36 -12.37 -5.99
N PRO A 363 15.46 -12.37 -7.01
CA PRO A 363 14.62 -11.22 -7.33
C PRO A 363 13.86 -10.66 -6.12
N LEU A 364 13.37 -11.52 -5.25
CA LEU A 364 12.63 -11.12 -4.05
C LEU A 364 13.49 -10.30 -3.09
N ALA A 365 14.79 -10.55 -3.02
CA ALA A 365 15.71 -9.83 -2.14
C ALA A 365 15.81 -8.32 -2.50
N ILE A 366 15.58 -7.94 -3.76
CA ILE A 366 15.57 -6.54 -4.21
C ILE A 366 14.13 -6.01 -4.33
N VAL A 367 13.20 -6.83 -4.83
CA VAL A 367 11.82 -6.40 -5.08
C VAL A 367 11.08 -6.08 -3.77
N ILE A 368 11.26 -6.88 -2.71
CA ILE A 368 10.54 -6.64 -1.45
C ILE A 368 10.94 -5.31 -0.80
N PRO A 369 12.23 -4.97 -0.61
CA PRO A 369 12.62 -3.66 -0.11
C PRO A 369 12.15 -2.50 -0.99
N ALA A 370 12.21 -2.67 -2.32
CA ALA A 370 11.70 -1.70 -3.27
C ALA A 370 10.20 -1.45 -3.08
N LEU A 371 9.41 -2.52 -3.07
CA LEU A 371 7.97 -2.50 -2.85
C LEU A 371 7.61 -1.76 -1.56
N VAL A 372 8.24 -2.15 -0.45
CA VAL A 372 7.96 -1.55 0.86
C VAL A 372 8.28 -0.06 0.86
N MET A 373 9.40 0.35 0.26
CA MET A 373 9.75 1.78 0.19
C MET A 373 8.87 2.57 -0.78
N VAL A 374 8.45 1.98 -1.89
CA VAL A 374 7.50 2.61 -2.82
C VAL A 374 6.13 2.80 -2.15
N ASN A 375 5.72 1.92 -1.26
CA ASN A 375 4.47 2.09 -0.52
C ASN A 375 4.54 3.21 0.54
N ASN A 376 5.72 3.69 0.89
CA ASN A 376 5.92 4.73 1.91
C ASN A 376 5.77 6.16 1.35
N ALA A 377 4.58 6.52 0.86
CA ALA A 377 4.24 7.88 0.43
C ALA A 377 3.97 8.79 1.64
N VAL A 378 5.02 9.26 2.33
CA VAL A 378 4.92 9.93 3.63
C VAL A 378 5.05 11.46 3.58
N ILE A 379 5.55 12.03 2.46
CA ILE A 379 5.83 13.48 2.34
C ILE A 379 4.68 14.23 1.68
N SER A 380 3.82 13.54 0.92
CA SER A 380 2.82 14.16 0.07
C SER A 380 1.43 13.57 0.32
N PRO A 381 0.38 14.42 0.37
CA PRO A 381 -0.99 13.92 0.43
C PRO A 381 -1.47 13.29 -0.89
N ILE A 382 -0.68 13.38 -1.98
CA ILE A 382 -1.06 12.93 -3.32
C ILE A 382 -0.63 11.47 -3.56
N GLY A 383 0.44 11.01 -2.91
CA GLY A 383 1.06 9.70 -3.18
C GLY A 383 0.16 8.50 -2.88
N SER A 384 -0.77 8.63 -1.91
CA SER A 384 -1.72 7.58 -1.54
C SER A 384 -3.10 8.16 -1.21
N PRO A 385 -4.20 7.49 -1.57
CA PRO A 385 -5.56 7.96 -1.27
C PRO A 385 -5.82 8.19 0.23
N CYS A 386 -5.30 7.35 1.10
CA CYS A 386 -5.45 7.51 2.55
C CYS A 386 -4.79 8.78 3.09
N MET A 387 -3.67 9.20 2.49
CA MET A 387 -3.02 10.47 2.80
C MET A 387 -3.89 11.67 2.36
N THR A 388 -4.57 11.56 1.22
CA THR A 388 -5.54 12.57 0.77
C THR A 388 -6.73 12.70 1.73
N VAL A 389 -7.27 11.57 2.20
CA VAL A 389 -8.37 11.53 3.18
C VAL A 389 -7.95 12.21 4.48
N SER A 390 -6.72 12.09 4.92
CA SER A 390 -6.24 12.71 6.15
C SER A 390 -6.22 14.25 6.11
N LEU A 391 -6.35 14.87 4.92
CA LEU A 391 -6.54 16.34 4.80
C LEU A 391 -7.77 16.84 5.55
N ALA A 392 -8.76 15.97 5.84
CA ALA A 392 -9.90 16.27 6.71
C ALA A 392 -9.46 16.74 8.12
N GLY A 393 -8.26 16.38 8.57
CA GLY A 393 -7.65 16.88 9.80
C GLY A 393 -7.18 18.34 9.76
N GLY A 394 -7.36 19.05 8.62
CA GLY A 394 -6.99 20.45 8.45
C GLY A 394 -5.54 20.70 8.06
N TYR A 395 -4.77 19.66 7.76
CA TYR A 395 -3.37 19.81 7.36
C TYR A 395 -3.21 20.44 5.99
N ARG A 396 -2.11 21.15 5.81
CA ARG A 396 -1.67 21.70 4.53
C ARG A 396 -0.60 20.79 3.91
N PRO A 397 -0.40 20.80 2.60
CA PRO A 397 0.66 20.02 1.95
C PRO A 397 2.06 20.25 2.56
N LYS A 398 2.33 21.46 3.06
CA LYS A 398 3.56 21.79 3.76
C LYS A 398 3.77 21.00 5.06
N ASP A 399 2.69 20.68 5.77
CA ASP A 399 2.76 19.96 7.05
C ASP A 399 3.23 18.52 6.82
N TYR A 400 2.75 17.88 5.73
CA TYR A 400 3.22 16.56 5.32
C TYR A 400 4.72 16.58 4.96
N LEU A 401 5.17 17.60 4.26
CA LEU A 401 6.59 17.75 3.92
C LEU A 401 7.45 17.86 5.18
N VAL A 402 7.07 18.72 6.12
CA VAL A 402 7.86 18.99 7.34
C VAL A 402 7.90 17.78 8.27
N VAL A 403 6.79 17.04 8.37
CA VAL A 403 6.70 15.81 9.19
C VAL A 403 7.27 14.60 8.46
N GLY A 404 6.98 14.45 7.18
CA GLY A 404 7.31 13.25 6.41
C GLY A 404 8.76 13.19 5.94
N LEU A 405 9.41 14.34 5.64
CA LEU A 405 10.80 14.34 5.15
C LEU A 405 11.79 13.74 6.15
N PRO A 406 11.81 14.13 7.43
CA PRO A 406 12.67 13.48 8.42
C PRO A 406 12.35 11.99 8.58
N LEU A 407 11.08 11.61 8.50
CA LEU A 407 10.67 10.21 8.56
C LEU A 407 11.23 9.41 7.37
N LEU A 408 11.09 9.92 6.14
CA LEU A 408 11.63 9.24 4.94
C LEU A 408 13.15 9.02 5.07
N VAL A 409 13.89 10.04 5.56
CA VAL A 409 15.34 9.95 5.78
C VAL A 409 15.68 8.86 6.82
N ILE A 410 14.80 8.64 7.81
CA ILE A 410 14.96 7.56 8.80
C ILE A 410 14.60 6.20 8.17
N LEU A 411 13.52 6.09 7.40
CA LEU A 411 13.05 4.81 6.85
C LEU A 411 14.04 4.19 5.86
N ILE A 412 14.74 4.99 5.06
CA ILE A 412 15.73 4.47 4.07
C ILE A 412 16.81 3.60 4.74
N PRO A 413 17.61 4.07 5.70
CA PRO A 413 18.64 3.25 6.33
C PRO A 413 18.07 2.05 7.11
N PHE A 414 16.90 2.19 7.73
CA PHE A 414 16.26 1.06 8.40
C PHE A 414 15.76 0.01 7.42
N THR A 415 15.30 0.40 6.23
CA THR A 415 14.99 -0.54 5.15
C THR A 415 16.24 -1.31 4.72
N VAL A 416 17.38 -0.63 4.56
CA VAL A 416 18.65 -1.31 4.23
C VAL A 416 19.03 -2.30 5.32
N LEU A 417 19.03 -1.87 6.59
CA LEU A 417 19.40 -2.73 7.73
C LEU A 417 18.49 -3.95 7.86
N ALA A 418 17.17 -3.75 7.78
CA ALA A 418 16.21 -4.84 7.86
C ALA A 418 16.30 -5.77 6.63
N SER A 419 16.61 -5.23 5.44
CA SER A 419 16.82 -6.06 4.24
C SER A 419 18.07 -6.93 4.37
N LEU A 420 19.15 -6.41 4.95
CA LEU A 420 20.34 -7.20 5.27
C LEU A 420 20.05 -8.31 6.27
N LEU A 421 19.12 -8.08 7.20
CA LEU A 421 18.78 -9.06 8.23
C LEU A 421 17.88 -10.18 7.70
N PHE A 422 16.91 -9.86 6.84
CA PHE A 422 15.85 -10.81 6.45
C PHE A 422 15.97 -11.35 5.04
N TYR A 423 16.67 -10.66 4.12
CA TYR A 423 16.70 -10.99 2.69
C TYR A 423 18.11 -11.07 2.09
N ALA A 424 19.15 -10.70 2.83
CA ALA A 424 20.52 -10.93 2.37
C ALA A 424 20.81 -12.45 2.42
N VAL A 425 21.18 -12.99 1.27
CA VAL A 425 21.57 -14.41 1.09
C VAL A 425 23.08 -14.45 0.89
#